data_f7b1038687a5f1ee097fd8db5caa41b6
#
_entry.id   f7b1038687a5f1ee097fd8db5caa41b6
#
_cell.length_a   1.000
_cell.length_b   1.000
_cell.length_c   1.000
_cell.angle_alpha   90.00
_cell.angle_beta   90.00
_cell.angle_gamma   90.00
#
_symmetry.space_group_name_H-M   'P 1'
#
loop_
_entity.id
_entity.type
_entity.pdbx_description
1 polymer ?
#
loop_
_entity_poly.entity_id
_entity_poly.type
_entity_poly.pdbx_seq_one_letter_code
_entity_poly.pdbx_strand_id
1 'polypeptide(L)'
;MGLYIGKVDRRWLSRVLLIMLADIIGIMGSYLLALWARFDFHFTDIPQEFVDGYLHTIWWWVPVCLAVFWLCNLYNSIWRFVSVDALMRIILAYVLLGGLSFACVALFGVHMPRSYYVWGLFFSFFCTSGIRFFYRGMRYLRNRAPLARKNAENVMIIGAGQAGRQLIREYAVSSHLNSRVACIIDDNPAKRGRILEGVRVVGARRDIPQAARQFDIDKIVFAIPSLQGAGRQEILNICSTTGCQIQVVPGMYQLVNGEVTISKLRRVELQDLLGRDPIQVNLEEICGYINDKTVLVTGGGGSIGSELCRQIARHRPRRLVIFDIYENNAYDIQMELRREHPELTLEVCIGSVRDQQRVDNLLDTYRPDLIFHAAAHKHVPLMEDSPNEAIKNNVFDTYKMARSAARHGVKRFVLISTDKAVNPTNIMGASKRLCEMVVQMMNRRSETEFVAVRFGNVLGSNGSVVPLFEQQIAHGGPVTVTHPEITRFFMTIPEAVSLVLQAGYYARGGEIFVLDMGQPVKIDDMARQLIRLSGYEPDVDIPIIYTGLRPGEKLYEELLMDEEGLRETANQLIHIGQPINMDDEAFCRQLAVLERACQSNSPDIRQYVADMVPTYHPKTDQRA
;
A
#
# COMPACT_ATOMS: atom_id res chain seq x y z
N MET A 1 25.91 -12.80 31.13
CA MET A 1 25.76 -14.19 30.67
C MET A 1 24.88 -14.90 31.69
N GLY A 2 23.55 -14.74 31.56
CA GLY A 2 22.54 -15.23 32.50
C GLY A 2 21.94 -16.54 31.99
N LEU A 3 22.10 -17.60 32.74
CA LEU A 3 21.48 -18.90 32.50
C LEU A 3 19.96 -18.79 32.69
N TYR A 4 19.24 -18.79 31.57
CA TYR A 4 17.79 -18.99 31.57
C TYR A 4 17.51 -20.49 31.77
N ILE A 5 17.24 -20.90 33.00
CA ILE A 5 16.71 -22.23 33.32
C ILE A 5 15.19 -22.16 33.14
N GLY A 6 14.73 -22.18 31.87
CA GLY A 6 13.33 -22.39 31.51
C GLY A 6 12.98 -23.87 31.62
N LYS A 7 11.72 -24.18 31.99
CA LYS A 7 11.18 -25.54 32.11
C LYS A 7 11.57 -26.37 30.89
N VAL A 8 12.36 -27.43 31.09
CA VAL A 8 12.80 -28.36 30.04
C VAL A 8 11.54 -29.02 29.43
N ASP A 9 11.28 -28.76 28.18
CA ASP A 9 10.14 -29.37 27.46
C ASP A 9 10.39 -30.87 27.35
N ARG A 10 9.54 -31.69 28.00
CA ARG A 10 9.65 -33.16 28.01
C ARG A 10 9.71 -33.74 26.58
N ARG A 11 9.08 -33.09 25.61
CA ARG A 11 9.10 -33.50 24.19
C ARG A 11 10.46 -33.21 23.53
N TRP A 12 11.17 -32.18 23.94
CA TRP A 12 12.51 -31.87 23.46
C TRP A 12 13.51 -32.89 24.04
N LEU A 13 13.44 -33.16 25.32
CA LEU A 13 14.34 -34.12 26.00
C LEU A 13 14.21 -35.53 25.41
N SER A 14 12.98 -36.02 25.19
CA SER A 14 12.78 -37.35 24.60
C SER A 14 13.36 -37.47 23.18
N ARG A 15 13.32 -36.41 22.38
CA ARG A 15 13.91 -36.39 21.04
C ARG A 15 15.44 -36.40 21.08
N VAL A 16 16.05 -35.60 21.96
CA VAL A 16 17.49 -35.57 22.13
C VAL A 16 17.99 -36.94 22.56
N LEU A 17 17.35 -37.58 23.54
CA LEU A 17 17.68 -38.93 24.00
C LEU A 17 17.58 -39.98 22.89
N LEU A 18 16.56 -39.92 22.06
CA LEU A 18 16.35 -40.85 20.96
C LEU A 18 17.47 -40.72 19.90
N ILE A 19 17.94 -39.50 19.63
CA ILE A 19 19.02 -39.27 18.67
C ILE A 19 20.37 -39.67 19.29
N MET A 20 20.60 -39.37 20.57
CA MET A 20 21.78 -39.84 21.26
C MET A 20 21.87 -41.37 21.24
N LEU A 21 20.75 -42.06 21.44
CA LEU A 21 20.68 -43.52 21.35
C LEU A 21 21.00 -43.99 19.91
N ALA A 22 20.45 -43.34 18.89
CA ALA A 22 20.75 -43.66 17.49
C ALA A 22 22.22 -43.39 17.15
N ASP A 23 22.82 -42.31 17.65
CA ASP A 23 24.25 -42.01 17.49
C ASP A 23 25.13 -43.08 18.20
N ILE A 24 24.77 -43.53 19.40
CA ILE A 24 25.46 -44.59 20.11
C ILE A 24 25.50 -45.88 19.28
N ILE A 25 24.31 -46.32 18.81
CA ILE A 25 24.19 -47.53 17.99
C ILE A 25 24.97 -47.36 16.68
N GLY A 26 24.86 -46.17 16.05
CA GLY A 26 25.56 -45.87 14.80
C GLY A 26 27.07 -45.85 14.95
N ILE A 27 27.64 -45.31 16.02
CA ILE A 27 29.07 -45.29 16.30
C ILE A 27 29.55 -46.73 16.57
N MET A 28 28.88 -47.44 17.47
CA MET A 28 29.23 -48.84 17.76
C MET A 28 29.23 -49.73 16.52
N GLY A 29 28.15 -49.64 15.74
CA GLY A 29 28.01 -50.40 14.49
C GLY A 29 29.06 -50.04 13.44
N SER A 30 29.42 -48.74 13.35
CA SER A 30 30.41 -48.24 12.39
C SER A 30 31.83 -48.79 12.69
N TYR A 31 32.22 -48.81 13.96
CA TYR A 31 33.52 -49.33 14.36
C TYR A 31 33.56 -50.89 14.28
N LEU A 32 32.44 -51.56 14.55
CA LEU A 32 32.32 -52.97 14.32
C LEU A 32 32.41 -53.31 12.84
N LEU A 33 31.73 -52.55 11.98
CA LEU A 33 31.79 -52.66 10.52
C LEU A 33 33.22 -52.43 10.00
N ALA A 34 33.95 -51.45 10.58
CA ALA A 34 35.33 -51.16 10.22
C ALA A 34 36.27 -52.35 10.56
N LEU A 35 36.05 -52.99 11.71
CA LEU A 35 36.77 -54.22 12.07
C LEU A 35 36.43 -55.36 11.13
N TRP A 36 35.15 -55.60 10.86
CA TRP A 36 34.67 -56.65 9.96
C TRP A 36 35.17 -56.46 8.54
N ALA A 37 35.13 -55.24 8.00
CA ALA A 37 35.66 -54.92 6.66
C ALA A 37 37.19 -55.11 6.58
N ARG A 38 37.95 -55.03 7.68
CA ARG A 38 39.38 -55.29 7.72
C ARG A 38 39.73 -56.76 7.51
N PHE A 39 38.81 -57.68 7.85
CA PHE A 39 38.92 -59.10 7.72
C PHE A 39 37.98 -59.63 6.60
N ASP A 40 37.88 -58.91 5.51
CA ASP A 40 37.16 -59.28 4.28
C ASP A 40 35.72 -59.81 4.52
N PHE A 41 35.06 -59.24 5.54
CA PHE A 41 33.70 -59.59 5.97
C PHE A 41 33.52 -61.04 6.48
N HIS A 42 34.62 -61.70 7.00
CA HIS A 42 34.57 -62.99 7.66
C HIS A 42 34.70 -62.83 9.17
N PHE A 43 33.64 -63.11 9.93
CA PHE A 43 33.64 -62.96 11.39
C PHE A 43 34.54 -63.98 12.08
N THR A 44 34.67 -65.19 11.51
CA THR A 44 35.48 -66.27 12.06
C THR A 44 36.97 -65.98 12.02
N ASP A 45 37.42 -65.11 11.14
CA ASP A 45 38.83 -64.81 10.89
C ASP A 45 39.34 -63.63 11.72
N ILE A 46 38.46 -63.04 12.55
CA ILE A 46 38.86 -61.94 13.45
C ILE A 46 39.55 -62.53 14.68
N PRO A 47 40.82 -62.24 14.91
CA PRO A 47 41.52 -62.66 16.15
C PRO A 47 40.82 -62.14 17.39
N GLN A 48 40.74 -62.98 18.45
CA GLN A 48 40.05 -62.65 19.70
C GLN A 48 40.59 -61.34 20.33
N GLU A 49 41.91 -61.11 20.19
CA GLU A 49 42.56 -59.87 20.67
C GLU A 49 41.95 -58.58 20.13
N PHE A 50 41.51 -58.59 18.84
CA PHE A 50 40.88 -57.40 18.25
C PHE A 50 39.39 -57.25 18.63
N VAL A 51 38.71 -58.36 18.93
CA VAL A 51 37.36 -58.33 19.49
C VAL A 51 37.38 -57.74 20.90
N ASP A 52 38.29 -58.18 21.73
CA ASP A 52 38.48 -57.65 23.08
C ASP A 52 38.94 -56.19 23.04
N GLY A 53 39.84 -55.86 22.13
CA GLY A 53 40.29 -54.49 21.88
C GLY A 53 39.14 -53.56 21.45
N TYR A 54 38.22 -54.03 20.58
CA TYR A 54 37.02 -53.28 20.22
C TYR A 54 36.12 -53.05 21.43
N LEU A 55 35.81 -54.08 22.21
CA LEU A 55 34.98 -53.97 23.41
C LEU A 55 35.58 -53.02 24.43
N HIS A 56 36.89 -53.05 24.61
CA HIS A 56 37.58 -52.16 25.56
C HIS A 56 37.58 -50.69 25.06
N THR A 57 37.78 -50.48 23.75
CA THR A 57 37.86 -49.12 23.16
C THR A 57 36.52 -48.45 23.08
N ILE A 58 35.44 -49.18 22.71
CA ILE A 58 34.14 -48.58 22.41
C ILE A 58 33.47 -47.93 23.63
N TRP A 59 33.68 -48.49 24.85
CA TRP A 59 33.09 -48.00 26.08
C TRP A 59 33.49 -46.56 26.45
N TRP A 60 34.72 -46.18 26.20
CA TRP A 60 35.19 -44.82 26.48
C TRP A 60 35.10 -43.93 25.23
N TRP A 61 35.19 -44.52 24.01
CA TRP A 61 35.15 -43.75 22.78
C TRP A 61 33.75 -43.17 22.47
N VAL A 62 32.69 -43.90 22.73
CA VAL A 62 31.30 -43.44 22.53
C VAL A 62 30.99 -42.19 23.39
N PRO A 63 31.27 -42.17 24.71
CA PRO A 63 31.13 -40.95 25.52
C PRO A 63 31.91 -39.74 24.97
N VAL A 64 33.14 -39.97 24.48
CA VAL A 64 33.95 -38.90 23.87
C VAL A 64 33.26 -38.36 22.59
N CYS A 65 32.77 -39.22 21.71
CA CYS A 65 32.04 -38.82 20.53
C CYS A 65 30.81 -37.99 20.90
N LEU A 66 30.01 -38.44 21.87
CA LEU A 66 28.83 -37.70 22.33
C LEU A 66 29.18 -36.35 22.93
N ALA A 67 30.28 -36.25 23.68
CA ALA A 67 30.77 -34.98 24.24
C ALA A 67 31.18 -34.00 23.14
N VAL A 68 31.90 -34.46 22.11
CA VAL A 68 32.26 -33.64 20.95
C VAL A 68 31.00 -33.19 20.17
N PHE A 69 30.04 -34.09 20.00
CA PHE A 69 28.75 -33.75 19.32
C PHE A 69 27.98 -32.71 20.13
N TRP A 70 28.00 -32.77 21.46
CA TRP A 70 27.39 -31.77 22.33
C TRP A 70 28.12 -30.43 22.22
N LEU A 71 29.45 -30.40 22.28
CA LEU A 71 30.28 -29.20 22.13
C LEU A 71 30.04 -28.52 20.76
N CYS A 72 29.91 -29.31 19.69
CA CYS A 72 29.57 -28.78 18.35
C CYS A 72 28.10 -28.43 18.18
N ASN A 73 27.29 -28.41 19.25
CA ASN A 73 25.86 -28.11 19.24
C ASN A 73 25.02 -28.96 18.26
N LEU A 74 25.37 -30.21 18.04
CA LEU A 74 24.63 -31.11 17.13
C LEU A 74 23.25 -31.50 17.70
N TYR A 75 23.03 -31.39 19.02
CA TYR A 75 21.76 -31.70 19.68
C TYR A 75 20.88 -30.49 19.95
N ASN A 76 21.43 -29.27 19.90
CA ASN A 76 20.71 -28.02 20.18
C ASN A 76 20.19 -27.29 18.91
N SER A 77 20.38 -27.85 17.71
CA SER A 77 19.95 -27.19 16.49
C SER A 77 18.43 -27.32 16.29
N ILE A 78 17.78 -26.20 15.87
CA ILE A 78 16.36 -26.21 15.50
C ILE A 78 16.18 -27.05 14.22
N TRP A 79 15.51 -28.19 14.35
CA TRP A 79 15.39 -29.28 13.35
C TRP A 79 14.53 -28.92 12.13
N ARG A 80 14.15 -27.65 11.98
CA ARG A 80 13.13 -27.24 11.00
C ARG A 80 13.67 -26.98 9.58
N PHE A 81 14.98 -26.71 9.42
CA PHE A 81 15.57 -26.34 8.13
C PHE A 81 16.83 -27.14 7.81
N VAL A 82 16.96 -27.58 6.55
CA VAL A 82 18.21 -28.10 6.00
C VAL A 82 19.13 -26.91 5.76
N SER A 83 20.14 -26.72 6.61
CA SER A 83 21.10 -25.64 6.43
C SER A 83 22.49 -26.24 6.17
N VAL A 84 23.27 -25.55 5.34
CA VAL A 84 24.69 -25.82 5.11
C VAL A 84 25.45 -25.79 6.44
N ASP A 85 25.04 -24.97 7.39
CA ASP A 85 25.63 -24.86 8.73
C ASP A 85 25.55 -26.17 9.53
N ALA A 86 24.48 -26.96 9.36
CA ALA A 86 24.37 -28.25 10.05
C ALA A 86 25.39 -29.26 9.52
N LEU A 87 25.65 -29.27 8.21
CA LEU A 87 26.68 -30.11 7.61
C LEU A 87 28.08 -29.67 8.04
N MET A 88 28.35 -28.37 8.07
CA MET A 88 29.63 -27.81 8.53
C MET A 88 29.92 -28.16 9.98
N ARG A 89 28.92 -28.16 10.86
CA ARG A 89 29.09 -28.60 12.25
C ARG A 89 29.40 -30.09 12.38
N ILE A 90 28.80 -30.94 11.55
CA ILE A 90 29.13 -32.39 11.52
C ILE A 90 30.58 -32.56 11.05
N ILE A 91 30.99 -31.89 9.97
CA ILE A 91 32.37 -31.94 9.47
C ILE A 91 33.36 -31.49 10.57
N LEU A 92 33.08 -30.37 11.24
CA LEU A 92 33.90 -29.86 12.32
C LEU A 92 34.04 -30.88 13.46
N ALA A 93 32.92 -31.51 13.87
CA ALA A 93 32.95 -32.54 14.93
C ALA A 93 33.83 -33.74 14.54
N TYR A 94 33.75 -34.19 13.26
CA TYR A 94 34.55 -35.31 12.79
C TYR A 94 36.03 -34.95 12.55
N VAL A 95 36.35 -33.72 12.22
CA VAL A 95 37.75 -33.21 12.21
C VAL A 95 38.34 -33.23 13.61
N LEU A 96 37.59 -32.79 14.62
CA LEU A 96 38.00 -32.84 16.02
C LEU A 96 38.17 -34.29 16.50
N LEU A 97 37.23 -35.18 16.19
CA LEU A 97 37.34 -36.61 16.54
C LEU A 97 38.50 -37.28 15.83
N GLY A 98 38.79 -36.92 14.58
CA GLY A 98 39.96 -37.41 13.85
C GLY A 98 41.28 -37.01 14.50
N GLY A 99 41.39 -35.72 14.87
CA GLY A 99 42.56 -35.22 15.61
C GLY A 99 42.74 -35.88 16.99
N LEU A 100 41.62 -36.05 17.71
CA LEU A 100 41.63 -36.72 19.01
C LEU A 100 42.00 -38.22 18.90
N SER A 101 41.46 -38.93 17.91
CA SER A 101 41.80 -40.33 17.61
C SER A 101 43.28 -40.48 17.29
N PHE A 102 43.82 -39.57 16.45
CA PHE A 102 45.24 -39.55 16.12
C PHE A 102 46.12 -39.32 17.38
N ALA A 103 45.74 -38.35 18.21
CA ALA A 103 46.44 -38.07 19.45
C ALA A 103 46.42 -39.27 20.41
N CYS A 104 45.25 -39.91 20.58
CA CYS A 104 45.13 -41.10 21.40
C CYS A 104 46.02 -42.26 20.91
N VAL A 105 46.06 -42.51 19.60
CA VAL A 105 46.92 -43.55 19.00
C VAL A 105 48.39 -43.20 19.20
N ALA A 106 48.79 -41.94 19.10
CA ALA A 106 50.18 -41.49 19.28
C ALA A 106 50.66 -41.57 20.74
N LEU A 107 49.77 -41.31 21.71
CA LEU A 107 50.12 -41.27 23.14
C LEU A 107 50.05 -42.64 23.84
N PHE A 108 49.07 -43.46 23.49
CA PHE A 108 48.77 -44.75 24.18
C PHE A 108 49.18 -45.98 23.38
N GLY A 109 49.71 -45.80 22.17
CA GLY A 109 50.11 -46.89 21.29
C GLY A 109 48.94 -47.46 20.44
N VAL A 110 49.29 -48.33 19.51
CA VAL A 110 48.34 -48.90 18.55
C VAL A 110 47.98 -50.31 19.00
N HIS A 111 46.78 -50.48 19.58
CA HIS A 111 46.27 -51.80 19.97
C HIS A 111 45.36 -52.41 18.88
N MET A 112 44.94 -51.62 17.88
CA MET A 112 44.07 -52.03 16.79
C MET A 112 44.70 -51.72 15.42
N PRO A 113 44.32 -52.44 14.33
CA PRO A 113 44.81 -52.12 12.98
C PRO A 113 44.58 -50.68 12.62
N ARG A 114 45.54 -49.98 11.98
CA ARG A 114 45.42 -48.55 11.60
C ARG A 114 44.18 -48.26 10.76
N SER A 115 43.81 -49.20 9.89
CA SER A 115 42.59 -49.11 9.05
C SER A 115 41.30 -49.04 9.89
N TYR A 116 41.25 -49.68 11.05
CA TYR A 116 40.11 -49.63 11.97
C TYR A 116 39.75 -48.22 12.41
N TYR A 117 40.71 -47.41 12.75
CA TYR A 117 40.48 -46.01 13.18
C TYR A 117 39.98 -45.14 12.02
N VAL A 118 40.58 -45.31 10.85
CA VAL A 118 40.21 -44.51 9.66
C VAL A 118 38.80 -44.87 9.17
N TRP A 119 38.54 -46.16 8.95
CA TRP A 119 37.25 -46.67 8.49
C TRP A 119 36.16 -46.50 9.54
N GLY A 120 36.48 -46.61 10.83
CA GLY A 120 35.54 -46.37 11.91
C GLY A 120 35.02 -44.94 11.90
N LEU A 121 35.90 -43.94 11.78
CA LEU A 121 35.53 -42.55 11.65
C LEU A 121 34.74 -42.28 10.36
N PHE A 122 35.15 -42.87 9.23
CA PHE A 122 34.48 -42.70 7.94
C PHE A 122 33.04 -43.25 7.98
N PHE A 123 32.83 -44.49 8.38
CA PHE A 123 31.50 -45.05 8.49
C PHE A 123 30.62 -44.33 9.52
N SER A 124 31.22 -43.95 10.65
CA SER A 124 30.50 -43.18 11.66
C SER A 124 30.04 -41.80 11.15
N PHE A 125 30.88 -41.09 10.36
CA PHE A 125 30.48 -39.86 9.68
C PHE A 125 29.28 -40.04 8.79
N PHE A 126 29.29 -41.05 7.94
CA PHE A 126 28.16 -41.32 7.04
C PHE A 126 26.92 -41.77 7.81
N CYS A 127 27.06 -42.57 8.84
CA CYS A 127 25.95 -43.03 9.67
C CYS A 127 25.30 -41.84 10.40
N THR A 128 26.09 -41.01 11.09
CA THR A 128 25.63 -39.82 11.81
C THR A 128 24.97 -38.81 10.85
N SER A 129 25.57 -38.58 9.69
CA SER A 129 25.00 -37.72 8.65
C SER A 129 23.69 -38.33 8.13
N GLY A 130 23.67 -39.63 7.81
CA GLY A 130 22.51 -40.38 7.31
C GLY A 130 21.32 -40.28 8.27
N ILE A 131 21.51 -40.51 9.57
CA ILE A 131 20.45 -40.42 10.59
C ILE A 131 19.81 -39.03 10.56
N ARG A 132 20.62 -37.96 10.49
CA ARG A 132 20.14 -36.57 10.49
C ARG A 132 19.48 -36.17 9.19
N PHE A 133 20.03 -36.54 8.03
CA PHE A 133 19.47 -36.21 6.71
C PHE A 133 18.27 -37.10 6.33
N PHE A 134 18.27 -38.37 6.71
CA PHE A 134 17.16 -39.31 6.44
C PHE A 134 15.87 -38.85 7.11
N TYR A 135 15.93 -38.49 8.39
CA TYR A 135 14.76 -37.97 9.12
C TYR A 135 14.22 -36.67 8.48
N ARG A 136 15.13 -35.80 8.05
CA ARG A 136 14.77 -34.56 7.35
C ARG A 136 14.20 -34.83 5.97
N GLY A 137 14.80 -35.75 5.22
CA GLY A 137 14.34 -36.17 3.88
C GLY A 137 12.95 -36.78 3.93
N MET A 138 12.71 -37.69 4.89
CA MET A 138 11.41 -38.35 5.05
C MET A 138 10.31 -37.35 5.47
N ARG A 139 10.63 -36.39 6.32
CA ARG A 139 9.71 -35.29 6.68
C ARG A 139 9.43 -34.36 5.50
N TYR A 140 10.47 -34.05 4.70
CA TYR A 140 10.32 -33.26 3.49
C TYR A 140 9.44 -33.96 2.45
N LEU A 141 9.63 -35.27 2.23
CA LEU A 141 8.80 -36.09 1.36
C LEU A 141 7.36 -36.22 1.89
N ARG A 142 7.19 -36.39 3.20
CA ARG A 142 5.86 -36.49 3.84
C ARG A 142 5.10 -35.16 3.82
N ASN A 143 5.80 -34.04 3.91
CA ASN A 143 5.20 -32.70 3.76
C ASN A 143 5.02 -32.30 2.28
N ARG A 144 5.69 -32.99 1.33
CA ARG A 144 5.49 -32.82 -0.11
C ARG A 144 4.45 -33.77 -0.70
N ALA A 145 4.00 -34.79 0.03
CA ALA A 145 2.83 -35.51 -0.41
C ALA A 145 1.71 -34.49 -0.56
N PRO A 146 1.20 -34.24 -1.78
CA PRO A 146 0.06 -33.40 -1.94
C PRO A 146 -1.06 -34.10 -1.18
N LEU A 147 -1.35 -33.65 0.04
CA LEU A 147 -2.68 -33.78 0.55
C LEU A 147 -3.53 -33.15 -0.55
N ALA A 148 -4.19 -33.99 -1.34
CA ALA A 148 -5.22 -33.57 -2.25
C ALA A 148 -6.27 -32.86 -1.38
N ARG A 149 -6.05 -31.55 -1.13
CA ARG A 149 -7.04 -30.72 -0.48
C ARG A 149 -8.17 -30.62 -1.50
N LYS A 150 -9.19 -31.44 -1.32
CA LYS A 150 -10.44 -31.29 -2.04
C LYS A 150 -10.90 -29.87 -1.82
N ASN A 151 -11.01 -29.06 -2.89
CA ASN A 151 -11.40 -27.65 -2.92
C ASN A 151 -10.33 -26.63 -2.43
N ALA A 152 -9.04 -26.83 -2.71
CA ALA A 152 -8.06 -25.77 -2.51
C ALA A 152 -8.12 -24.76 -3.66
N GLU A 153 -8.16 -23.46 -3.36
CA GLU A 153 -8.04 -22.39 -4.37
C GLU A 153 -6.69 -22.46 -5.08
N ASN A 154 -6.71 -22.42 -6.41
CA ASN A 154 -5.52 -22.36 -7.23
C ASN A 154 -5.03 -20.91 -7.37
N VAL A 155 -3.78 -20.67 -7.00
CA VAL A 155 -3.17 -19.34 -7.04
C VAL A 155 -2.12 -19.28 -8.14
N MET A 156 -2.20 -18.26 -9.00
CA MET A 156 -1.15 -17.87 -9.92
C MET A 156 -0.35 -16.72 -9.31
N ILE A 157 0.98 -16.81 -9.32
CA ILE A 157 1.86 -15.71 -8.89
C ILE A 157 2.49 -15.03 -10.12
N ILE A 158 2.36 -13.71 -10.21
CA ILE A 158 3.01 -12.90 -11.23
C ILE A 158 4.27 -12.28 -10.64
N GLY A 159 5.42 -12.72 -11.15
CA GLY A 159 6.75 -12.32 -10.70
C GLY A 159 7.50 -13.42 -9.97
N ALA A 160 8.52 -14.00 -10.62
CA ALA A 160 9.45 -14.99 -10.06
C ALA A 160 10.68 -14.29 -9.42
N GLY A 161 10.45 -13.17 -8.73
CA GLY A 161 11.45 -12.43 -7.97
C GLY A 161 11.48 -12.84 -6.49
N GLN A 162 12.12 -12.00 -5.65
CA GLN A 162 12.24 -12.25 -4.20
C GLN A 162 10.86 -12.27 -3.52
N ALA A 163 9.98 -11.34 -3.85
CA ALA A 163 8.61 -11.27 -3.32
C ALA A 163 7.80 -12.52 -3.67
N GLY A 164 7.81 -12.94 -4.95
CA GLY A 164 7.14 -14.16 -5.40
C GLY A 164 7.67 -15.41 -4.70
N ARG A 165 9.00 -15.54 -4.56
CA ARG A 165 9.63 -16.65 -3.83
C ARG A 165 9.15 -16.70 -2.37
N GLN A 166 9.07 -15.57 -1.70
CA GLN A 166 8.64 -15.49 -0.30
C GLN A 166 7.17 -15.92 -0.14
N LEU A 167 6.29 -15.43 -1.02
CA LEU A 167 4.88 -15.82 -1.03
C LEU A 167 4.69 -17.30 -1.29
N ILE A 168 5.42 -17.91 -2.26
CA ILE A 168 5.33 -19.35 -2.52
C ILE A 168 5.68 -20.16 -1.27
N ARG A 169 6.74 -19.79 -0.55
CA ARG A 169 7.11 -20.43 0.70
C ARG A 169 6.04 -20.29 1.78
N GLU A 170 5.45 -19.11 1.89
CA GLU A 170 4.40 -18.85 2.87
C GLU A 170 3.13 -19.64 2.56
N TYR A 171 2.68 -19.69 1.30
CA TYR A 171 1.58 -20.57 0.86
C TYR A 171 1.85 -22.05 1.14
N ALA A 172 3.10 -22.50 0.98
CA ALA A 172 3.49 -23.88 1.24
C ALA A 172 3.49 -24.24 2.73
N VAL A 173 3.79 -23.29 3.63
CA VAL A 173 3.90 -23.50 5.08
C VAL A 173 2.57 -23.25 5.81
N SER A 174 1.73 -22.34 5.30
CA SER A 174 0.47 -21.95 5.94
C SER A 174 -0.59 -23.03 5.80
N SER A 175 -0.73 -23.86 6.83
CA SER A 175 -1.74 -24.94 6.88
C SER A 175 -3.18 -24.43 6.98
N HIS A 176 -3.37 -23.16 7.39
CA HIS A 176 -4.68 -22.53 7.57
C HIS A 176 -5.27 -21.97 6.27
N LEU A 177 -4.44 -21.77 5.24
CA LEU A 177 -4.89 -21.31 3.94
C LEU A 177 -5.27 -22.51 3.09
N ASN A 178 -6.53 -22.56 2.66
CA ASN A 178 -7.00 -23.59 1.72
C ASN A 178 -6.66 -23.19 0.27
N SER A 179 -5.41 -22.76 0.02
CA SER A 179 -4.94 -22.27 -1.29
C SER A 179 -3.60 -22.92 -1.64
N ARG A 180 -3.34 -23.14 -2.93
CA ARG A 180 -2.06 -23.66 -3.44
C ARG A 180 -1.56 -22.84 -4.62
N VAL A 181 -0.27 -22.62 -4.73
CA VAL A 181 0.32 -21.98 -5.91
C VAL A 181 0.43 -23.01 -7.03
N ALA A 182 -0.35 -22.82 -8.11
CA ALA A 182 -0.42 -23.73 -9.24
C ALA A 182 0.65 -23.40 -10.30
N CYS A 183 0.91 -22.12 -10.57
CA CYS A 183 1.88 -21.69 -11.57
C CYS A 183 2.43 -20.27 -11.28
N ILE A 184 3.50 -19.91 -12.00
CA ILE A 184 4.14 -18.60 -11.95
C ILE A 184 4.24 -18.04 -13.36
N ILE A 185 4.03 -16.73 -13.50
CA ILE A 185 4.28 -15.95 -14.72
C ILE A 185 5.44 -14.98 -14.45
N ASP A 186 6.40 -14.91 -15.37
CA ASP A 186 7.50 -13.93 -15.32
C ASP A 186 7.97 -13.60 -16.75
N ASP A 187 8.11 -12.29 -17.04
CA ASP A 187 8.49 -11.83 -18.39
C ASP A 187 9.94 -12.13 -18.76
N ASN A 188 10.79 -12.41 -17.77
CA ASN A 188 12.20 -12.71 -18.01
C ASN A 188 12.36 -14.07 -18.72
N PRO A 189 12.82 -14.08 -19.99
CA PRO A 189 12.97 -15.32 -20.76
C PRO A 189 13.87 -16.37 -20.08
N ALA A 190 14.88 -15.90 -19.32
CA ALA A 190 15.81 -16.79 -18.62
C ALA A 190 15.18 -17.60 -17.50
N LYS A 191 13.99 -17.19 -17.01
CA LYS A 191 13.26 -17.90 -15.94
C LYS A 191 12.18 -18.84 -16.46
N ARG A 192 11.75 -18.69 -17.71
CA ARG A 192 10.68 -19.51 -18.29
C ARG A 192 11.04 -20.99 -18.29
N GLY A 193 10.10 -21.84 -17.96
CA GLY A 193 10.28 -23.28 -17.85
C GLY A 193 11.01 -23.74 -16.59
N ARG A 194 11.64 -22.82 -15.82
CA ARG A 194 12.33 -23.16 -14.55
C ARG A 194 11.34 -23.35 -13.39
N ILE A 195 11.83 -24.02 -12.35
CA ILE A 195 11.08 -24.30 -11.14
C ILE A 195 11.60 -23.41 -10.01
N LEU A 196 10.73 -22.64 -9.37
CA LEU A 196 11.01 -21.81 -8.20
C LEU A 196 10.23 -22.36 -7.00
N GLU A 197 10.93 -22.77 -5.93
CA GLU A 197 10.33 -23.37 -4.71
C GLU A 197 9.32 -24.50 -4.99
N GLY A 198 9.54 -25.26 -6.09
CA GLY A 198 8.69 -26.38 -6.49
C GLY A 198 7.55 -26.03 -7.44
N VAL A 199 7.36 -24.74 -7.80
CA VAL A 199 6.34 -24.26 -8.74
C VAL A 199 7.00 -23.87 -10.07
N ARG A 200 6.39 -24.20 -11.21
CA ARG A 200 6.93 -23.94 -12.54
C ARG A 200 6.57 -22.55 -13.03
N VAL A 201 7.54 -21.84 -13.65
CA VAL A 201 7.29 -20.62 -14.43
C VAL A 201 6.79 -21.03 -15.81
N VAL A 202 5.49 -20.78 -16.09
CA VAL A 202 4.81 -21.35 -17.28
C VAL A 202 4.81 -20.41 -18.48
N GLY A 203 4.98 -19.10 -18.29
CA GLY A 203 4.91 -18.14 -19.39
C GLY A 203 5.25 -16.71 -18.98
N ALA A 204 4.94 -15.76 -19.87
CA ALA A 204 5.05 -14.33 -19.72
C ALA A 204 3.66 -13.69 -19.53
N ARG A 205 3.60 -12.34 -19.39
CA ARG A 205 2.34 -11.59 -19.21
C ARG A 205 1.27 -11.91 -20.25
N ARG A 206 1.65 -12.18 -21.50
CA ARG A 206 0.71 -12.53 -22.59
C ARG A 206 0.02 -13.89 -22.40
N ASP A 207 0.65 -14.76 -21.63
CA ASP A 207 0.18 -16.13 -21.40
C ASP A 207 -0.76 -16.21 -20.18
N ILE A 208 -0.99 -15.12 -19.44
CA ILE A 208 -1.85 -15.06 -18.25
C ILE A 208 -3.25 -15.64 -18.51
N PRO A 209 -4.02 -15.21 -19.55
CA PRO A 209 -5.37 -15.71 -19.74
C PRO A 209 -5.40 -17.20 -20.08
N GLN A 210 -4.44 -17.69 -20.85
CA GLN A 210 -4.32 -19.10 -21.19
C GLN A 210 -3.94 -19.94 -19.96
N ALA A 211 -2.96 -19.46 -19.17
CA ALA A 211 -2.54 -20.14 -17.95
C ALA A 211 -3.65 -20.15 -16.89
N ALA A 212 -4.44 -19.08 -16.78
CA ALA A 212 -5.57 -19.03 -15.87
C ALA A 212 -6.58 -20.15 -16.16
N ARG A 213 -6.93 -20.36 -17.41
CA ARG A 213 -7.83 -21.46 -17.84
C ARG A 213 -7.19 -22.84 -17.69
N GLN A 214 -5.92 -22.99 -18.09
CA GLN A 214 -5.22 -24.29 -18.08
C GLN A 214 -5.01 -24.84 -16.67
N PHE A 215 -4.77 -23.97 -15.69
CA PHE A 215 -4.49 -24.34 -14.30
C PHE A 215 -5.68 -24.13 -13.38
N ASP A 216 -6.85 -23.78 -13.92
CA ASP A 216 -8.09 -23.52 -13.17
C ASP A 216 -7.84 -22.56 -12.00
N ILE A 217 -7.39 -21.34 -12.33
CA ILE A 217 -6.92 -20.36 -11.38
C ILE A 217 -8.10 -19.57 -10.78
N ASP A 218 -8.23 -19.61 -9.45
CA ASP A 218 -9.21 -18.83 -8.71
C ASP A 218 -8.67 -17.43 -8.35
N LYS A 219 -7.35 -17.35 -8.08
CA LYS A 219 -6.72 -16.13 -7.56
C LYS A 219 -5.39 -15.83 -8.23
N ILE A 220 -5.18 -14.59 -8.61
CA ILE A 220 -3.93 -14.07 -9.15
C ILE A 220 -3.29 -13.14 -8.12
N VAL A 221 -2.01 -13.36 -7.80
CA VAL A 221 -1.23 -12.51 -6.90
C VAL A 221 -0.12 -11.81 -7.69
N PHE A 222 -0.22 -10.48 -7.79
CA PHE A 222 0.81 -9.65 -8.39
C PHE A 222 1.94 -9.40 -7.39
N ALA A 223 3.10 -10.02 -7.62
CA ALA A 223 4.24 -10.06 -6.71
C ALA A 223 5.49 -9.34 -7.27
N ILE A 224 5.28 -8.17 -7.92
CA ILE A 224 6.37 -7.32 -8.45
C ILE A 224 6.24 -5.91 -7.85
N PRO A 225 6.58 -5.71 -6.55
CA PRO A 225 6.40 -4.43 -5.88
C PRO A 225 7.26 -3.29 -6.46
N SER A 226 8.32 -3.61 -7.21
CA SER A 226 9.18 -2.63 -7.88
C SER A 226 8.66 -2.16 -9.25
N LEU A 227 7.66 -2.84 -9.83
CA LEU A 227 7.10 -2.46 -11.12
C LEU A 227 6.01 -1.41 -10.92
N GLN A 228 6.19 -0.25 -11.53
CA GLN A 228 5.31 0.92 -11.44
C GLN A 228 4.84 1.36 -12.83
N GLY A 229 3.91 2.32 -12.87
CA GLY A 229 3.45 2.98 -14.10
C GLY A 229 2.79 2.05 -15.10
N ALA A 230 3.00 2.33 -16.40
CA ALA A 230 2.34 1.65 -17.53
C ALA A 230 2.55 0.13 -17.55
N GLY A 231 3.73 -0.35 -17.13
CA GLY A 231 4.02 -1.79 -17.11
C GLY A 231 3.18 -2.56 -16.08
N ARG A 232 2.94 -1.95 -14.90
CA ARG A 232 2.04 -2.51 -13.88
C ARG A 232 0.60 -2.51 -14.36
N GLN A 233 0.16 -1.40 -14.92
CA GLN A 233 -1.19 -1.23 -15.47
C GLN A 233 -1.49 -2.27 -16.56
N GLU A 234 -0.57 -2.48 -17.51
CA GLU A 234 -0.73 -3.48 -18.58
C GLU A 234 -0.96 -4.88 -18.02
N ILE A 235 -0.14 -5.31 -17.06
CA ILE A 235 -0.28 -6.64 -16.46
C ILE A 235 -1.61 -6.77 -15.70
N LEU A 236 -1.97 -5.77 -14.89
CA LEU A 236 -3.23 -5.79 -14.14
C LEU A 236 -4.45 -5.77 -15.06
N ASN A 237 -4.39 -5.03 -16.18
CA ASN A 237 -5.43 -5.06 -17.21
C ASN A 237 -5.58 -6.45 -17.85
N ILE A 238 -4.47 -7.12 -18.14
CA ILE A 238 -4.52 -8.52 -18.64
C ILE A 238 -5.14 -9.43 -17.57
N CYS A 239 -4.76 -9.27 -16.29
CA CYS A 239 -5.32 -10.07 -15.20
C CYS A 239 -6.83 -9.86 -15.05
N SER A 240 -7.33 -8.62 -15.20
CA SER A 240 -8.76 -8.30 -15.07
C SER A 240 -9.63 -8.99 -16.13
N THR A 241 -9.06 -9.39 -17.28
CA THR A 241 -9.79 -10.15 -18.33
C THR A 241 -9.97 -11.63 -18.00
N THR A 242 -9.37 -12.14 -16.92
CA THR A 242 -9.43 -13.58 -16.56
C THR A 242 -10.63 -13.94 -15.69
N GLY A 243 -11.32 -12.97 -15.10
CA GLY A 243 -12.37 -13.19 -14.09
C GLY A 243 -11.87 -13.70 -12.74
N CYS A 244 -10.56 -13.90 -12.56
CA CYS A 244 -9.98 -14.36 -11.30
C CYS A 244 -9.92 -13.23 -10.25
N GLN A 245 -9.96 -13.57 -8.97
CA GLN A 245 -9.71 -12.62 -7.90
C GLN A 245 -8.25 -12.14 -7.94
N ILE A 246 -8.04 -10.81 -8.03
CA ILE A 246 -6.70 -10.23 -8.12
C ILE A 246 -6.29 -9.62 -6.80
N GLN A 247 -5.09 -9.98 -6.33
CA GLN A 247 -4.45 -9.38 -5.15
C GLN A 247 -3.08 -8.83 -5.53
N VAL A 248 -2.66 -7.76 -4.85
CA VAL A 248 -1.36 -7.12 -5.06
C VAL A 248 -0.54 -7.09 -3.78
N VAL A 249 0.77 -7.22 -3.94
CA VAL A 249 1.72 -6.89 -2.88
C VAL A 249 1.81 -5.36 -2.81
N PRO A 250 1.68 -4.73 -1.64
CA PRO A 250 1.93 -3.31 -1.47
C PRO A 250 3.30 -2.89 -1.98
N GLY A 251 3.44 -1.64 -2.43
CA GLY A 251 4.73 -1.11 -2.90
C GLY A 251 5.82 -1.17 -1.83
N MET A 252 7.09 -1.19 -2.25
CA MET A 252 8.26 -1.29 -1.34
C MET A 252 8.24 -0.25 -0.22
N TYR A 253 7.73 0.96 -0.49
CA TYR A 253 7.61 2.05 0.49
C TYR A 253 6.52 1.83 1.55
N GLN A 254 5.56 0.92 1.31
CA GLN A 254 4.50 0.55 2.26
C GLN A 254 4.89 -0.68 3.11
N LEU A 255 6.00 -1.35 2.78
CA LEU A 255 6.48 -2.52 3.49
C LEU A 255 7.42 -2.08 4.63
N VAL A 256 6.89 -1.96 5.83
CA VAL A 256 7.70 -1.81 7.04
C VAL A 256 8.59 -3.05 7.17
N ASN A 257 9.91 -2.89 7.12
CA ASN A 257 10.94 -3.95 7.13
C ASN A 257 11.10 -4.78 5.84
N GLY A 258 10.48 -4.40 4.71
CA GLY A 258 10.67 -5.11 3.43
C GLY A 258 10.13 -6.55 3.37
N GLU A 259 9.40 -7.01 4.38
CA GLU A 259 8.84 -8.36 4.42
C GLU A 259 7.49 -8.44 3.70
N VAL A 260 7.43 -9.31 2.69
CA VAL A 260 6.20 -9.62 1.94
C VAL A 260 5.53 -10.83 2.58
N THR A 261 4.31 -10.64 3.12
CA THR A 261 3.52 -11.72 3.73
C THR A 261 2.12 -11.78 3.09
N ILE A 262 1.47 -12.95 3.13
CA ILE A 262 0.11 -13.11 2.59
C ILE A 262 -0.89 -12.20 3.32
N SER A 263 -0.69 -11.94 4.61
CA SER A 263 -1.54 -11.03 5.39
C SER A 263 -1.47 -9.57 4.93
N LYS A 264 -0.43 -9.19 4.20
CA LYS A 264 -0.25 -7.86 3.62
C LYS A 264 -0.79 -7.75 2.18
N LEU A 265 -1.26 -8.84 1.58
CA LEU A 265 -1.91 -8.80 0.27
C LEU A 265 -3.23 -8.05 0.39
N ARG A 266 -3.45 -7.09 -0.52
CA ARG A 266 -4.74 -6.41 -0.64
C ARG A 266 -5.37 -6.71 -2.00
N ARG A 267 -6.67 -6.55 -2.10
CA ARG A 267 -7.35 -6.60 -3.40
C ARG A 267 -6.86 -5.47 -4.29
N VAL A 268 -6.88 -5.71 -5.60
CA VAL A 268 -6.65 -4.64 -6.58
C VAL A 268 -7.78 -3.63 -6.46
N GLU A 269 -7.43 -2.38 -6.32
CA GLU A 269 -8.35 -1.27 -6.34
C GLU A 269 -8.27 -0.55 -7.68
N LEU A 270 -9.29 0.25 -8.00
CA LEU A 270 -9.33 1.00 -9.25
C LEU A 270 -8.09 1.90 -9.45
N GLN A 271 -7.56 2.46 -8.38
CA GLN A 271 -6.33 3.27 -8.41
C GLN A 271 -5.12 2.51 -8.96
N ASP A 272 -5.03 1.20 -8.75
CA ASP A 272 -3.94 0.37 -9.27
C ASP A 272 -4.02 0.22 -10.81
N LEU A 273 -5.22 0.30 -11.36
CA LEU A 273 -5.48 0.19 -12.81
C LEU A 273 -5.26 1.51 -13.56
N LEU A 274 -5.31 2.64 -12.87
CA LEU A 274 -5.11 3.94 -13.48
C LEU A 274 -3.63 4.26 -13.77
N GLY A 275 -2.71 3.37 -13.39
CA GLY A 275 -1.29 3.45 -13.74
C GLY A 275 -0.56 4.66 -13.16
N ARG A 276 -1.11 5.27 -12.12
CA ARG A 276 -0.52 6.43 -11.48
C ARG A 276 0.39 6.00 -10.34
N ASP A 277 1.65 6.42 -10.40
CA ASP A 277 2.60 6.13 -9.34
C ASP A 277 2.31 7.02 -8.12
N PRO A 278 2.46 6.48 -6.90
CA PRO A 278 2.35 7.29 -5.70
C PRO A 278 3.37 8.42 -5.72
N ILE A 279 2.90 9.64 -5.55
CA ILE A 279 3.76 10.83 -5.56
C ILE A 279 4.63 10.83 -4.30
N GLN A 280 5.93 11.03 -4.50
CA GLN A 280 6.85 11.32 -3.41
C GLN A 280 6.89 12.83 -3.20
N VAL A 281 6.32 13.28 -2.10
CA VAL A 281 6.36 14.68 -1.67
C VAL A 281 7.53 14.86 -0.70
N ASN A 282 8.22 15.99 -0.80
CA ASN A 282 9.27 16.33 0.17
C ASN A 282 8.64 16.67 1.53
N LEU A 283 8.60 15.68 2.41
CA LEU A 283 7.99 15.81 3.74
C LEU A 283 8.73 16.83 4.63
N GLU A 284 10.05 17.02 4.43
CA GLU A 284 10.84 17.97 5.22
C GLU A 284 10.40 19.41 4.96
N GLU A 285 10.10 19.76 3.71
CA GLU A 285 9.60 21.09 3.35
C GLU A 285 8.23 21.37 4.01
N ILE A 286 7.31 20.38 3.97
CA ILE A 286 5.99 20.51 4.59
C ILE A 286 6.11 20.63 6.11
N CYS A 287 6.98 19.82 6.75
CA CYS A 287 7.22 19.91 8.18
C CYS A 287 7.62 21.32 8.61
N GLY A 288 8.42 22.02 7.81
CA GLY A 288 8.97 23.33 8.16
C GLY A 288 7.93 24.41 8.41
N TYR A 289 6.75 24.38 7.74
CA TYR A 289 5.76 25.41 7.91
C TYR A 289 4.52 25.03 8.75
N ILE A 290 4.29 23.73 8.98
CA ILE A 290 3.17 23.20 9.79
C ILE A 290 3.60 22.98 11.25
N ASN A 291 4.84 22.54 11.46
CA ASN A 291 5.34 22.21 12.79
C ASN A 291 5.19 23.39 13.76
N ASP A 292 4.69 23.10 14.96
CA ASP A 292 4.42 24.09 16.03
C ASP A 292 3.46 25.23 15.62
N LYS A 293 2.58 25.01 14.65
CA LYS A 293 1.53 25.95 14.23
C LYS A 293 0.15 25.50 14.68
N THR A 294 -0.74 26.45 14.89
CA THR A 294 -2.17 26.19 15.01
C THR A 294 -2.77 26.20 13.61
N VAL A 295 -3.32 25.07 13.19
CA VAL A 295 -3.89 24.86 11.85
C VAL A 295 -5.38 24.63 11.95
N LEU A 296 -6.16 25.39 11.19
CA LEU A 296 -7.61 25.24 11.05
C LEU A 296 -7.94 24.60 9.69
N VAL A 297 -8.74 23.54 9.71
CA VAL A 297 -9.30 22.91 8.51
C VAL A 297 -10.81 23.07 8.53
N THR A 298 -11.37 23.83 7.58
CA THR A 298 -12.83 23.92 7.41
C THR A 298 -13.30 22.85 6.44
N GLY A 299 -14.49 22.28 6.68
CA GLY A 299 -14.96 21.10 5.95
C GLY A 299 -14.09 19.86 6.28
N GLY A 300 -13.56 19.80 7.52
CA GLY A 300 -12.60 18.80 7.95
C GLY A 300 -13.14 17.39 8.06
N GLY A 301 -14.46 17.18 8.07
CA GLY A 301 -15.12 15.87 7.94
C GLY A 301 -15.33 15.43 6.49
N GLY A 302 -15.12 16.31 5.49
CA GLY A 302 -15.22 15.96 4.08
C GLY A 302 -14.06 15.09 3.57
N SER A 303 -14.16 14.56 2.35
CA SER A 303 -13.15 13.67 1.78
C SER A 303 -11.75 14.29 1.70
N ILE A 304 -11.64 15.56 1.27
CA ILE A 304 -10.37 16.30 1.22
C ILE A 304 -9.97 16.81 2.60
N GLY A 305 -10.93 17.36 3.36
CA GLY A 305 -10.67 17.93 4.69
C GLY A 305 -10.17 16.89 5.69
N SER A 306 -10.75 15.68 5.71
CA SER A 306 -10.32 14.62 6.60
C SER A 306 -8.89 14.13 6.28
N GLU A 307 -8.54 14.05 5.00
CA GLU A 307 -7.20 13.67 4.60
C GLU A 307 -6.18 14.79 4.89
N LEU A 308 -6.58 16.09 4.73
CA LEU A 308 -5.78 17.22 5.21
C LEU A 308 -5.48 17.06 6.70
N CYS A 309 -6.50 16.76 7.51
CA CYS A 309 -6.33 16.56 8.95
C CYS A 309 -5.36 15.39 9.26
N ARG A 310 -5.46 14.24 8.54
CA ARG A 310 -4.55 13.10 8.70
C ARG A 310 -3.11 13.46 8.39
N GLN A 311 -2.88 14.12 7.26
CA GLN A 311 -1.52 14.48 6.85
C GLN A 311 -0.94 15.58 7.74
N ILE A 312 -1.71 16.62 8.08
CA ILE A 312 -1.29 17.68 9.01
C ILE A 312 -0.90 17.10 10.38
N ALA A 313 -1.68 16.14 10.91
CA ALA A 313 -1.38 15.50 12.19
C ALA A 313 0.01 14.84 12.22
N ARG A 314 0.46 14.25 11.11
CA ARG A 314 1.80 13.64 10.98
C ARG A 314 2.95 14.65 11.07
N HIS A 315 2.68 15.94 10.81
CA HIS A 315 3.67 17.01 10.81
C HIS A 315 3.74 17.80 12.15
N ARG A 316 3.21 17.22 13.24
CA ARG A 316 3.29 17.74 14.61
C ARG A 316 2.89 19.22 14.74
N PRO A 317 1.68 19.59 14.34
CA PRO A 317 1.18 20.93 14.61
C PRO A 317 1.05 21.15 16.12
N ARG A 318 1.18 22.40 16.59
CA ARG A 318 0.90 22.76 17.98
C ARG A 318 -0.55 22.45 18.34
N ARG A 319 -1.47 22.70 17.40
CA ARG A 319 -2.90 22.41 17.52
C ARG A 319 -3.52 22.22 16.15
N LEU A 320 -4.37 21.22 16.01
CA LEU A 320 -5.23 21.02 14.84
C LEU A 320 -6.68 21.32 15.23
N VAL A 321 -7.33 22.24 14.51
CA VAL A 321 -8.73 22.61 14.71
C VAL A 321 -9.53 22.15 13.50
N ILE A 322 -10.52 21.30 13.71
CA ILE A 322 -11.47 20.82 12.69
C ILE A 322 -12.74 21.64 12.83
N PHE A 323 -13.21 22.25 11.74
CA PHE A 323 -14.48 22.97 11.71
C PHE A 323 -15.36 22.41 10.60
N ASP A 324 -16.48 21.81 10.97
CA ASP A 324 -17.42 21.19 10.03
C ASP A 324 -18.87 21.42 10.47
N ILE A 325 -19.79 21.44 9.51
CA ILE A 325 -21.21 21.52 9.77
C ILE A 325 -21.82 20.14 10.11
N TYR A 326 -21.20 19.06 9.60
CA TYR A 326 -21.69 17.70 9.74
C TYR A 326 -20.97 16.94 10.85
N GLU A 327 -21.67 16.77 11.98
CA GLU A 327 -21.10 16.21 13.21
C GLU A 327 -20.57 14.78 13.06
N ASN A 328 -21.27 13.91 12.31
CA ASN A 328 -20.88 12.49 12.23
C ASN A 328 -19.50 12.34 11.57
N ASN A 329 -19.28 12.97 10.42
CA ASN A 329 -17.99 12.90 9.75
C ASN A 329 -16.87 13.57 10.58
N ALA A 330 -17.20 14.66 11.28
CA ALA A 330 -16.25 15.32 12.18
C ALA A 330 -15.89 14.42 13.37
N TYR A 331 -16.85 13.68 13.91
CA TYR A 331 -16.63 12.70 14.98
C TYR A 331 -15.76 11.54 14.51
N ASP A 332 -16.04 10.99 13.32
CA ASP A 332 -15.27 9.86 12.77
C ASP A 332 -13.78 10.21 12.66
N ILE A 333 -13.45 11.35 12.04
CA ILE A 333 -12.05 11.79 11.93
C ILE A 333 -11.43 12.13 13.30
N GLN A 334 -12.22 12.66 14.25
CA GLN A 334 -11.75 12.90 15.62
C GLN A 334 -11.32 11.60 16.31
N MET A 335 -12.16 10.56 16.22
CA MET A 335 -11.87 9.26 16.85
C MET A 335 -10.67 8.58 16.22
N GLU A 336 -10.52 8.68 14.90
CA GLU A 336 -9.36 8.18 14.18
C GLU A 336 -8.07 8.87 14.64
N LEU A 337 -8.03 10.20 14.60
CA LEU A 337 -6.83 10.98 14.95
C LEU A 337 -6.44 10.83 16.43
N ARG A 338 -7.40 10.76 17.33
CA ARG A 338 -7.11 10.51 18.77
C ARG A 338 -6.48 9.15 19.01
N ARG A 339 -6.85 8.15 18.22
CA ARG A 339 -6.27 6.81 18.31
C ARG A 339 -4.85 6.76 17.72
N GLU A 340 -4.64 7.41 16.57
CA GLU A 340 -3.38 7.33 15.82
C GLU A 340 -2.33 8.35 16.32
N HIS A 341 -2.78 9.49 16.84
CA HIS A 341 -1.96 10.59 17.32
C HIS A 341 -2.41 11.05 18.71
N PRO A 342 -2.24 10.24 19.77
CA PRO A 342 -2.71 10.55 21.12
C PRO A 342 -2.05 11.82 21.72
N GLU A 343 -0.87 12.20 21.20
CA GLU A 343 -0.14 13.41 21.60
C GLU A 343 -0.65 14.70 20.95
N LEU A 344 -1.51 14.59 19.92
CA LEU A 344 -1.99 15.72 19.15
C LEU A 344 -3.00 16.55 19.97
N THR A 345 -2.77 17.85 20.08
CA THR A 345 -3.80 18.77 20.58
C THR A 345 -4.86 18.99 19.49
N LEU A 346 -5.94 18.22 19.59
CA LEU A 346 -7.03 18.19 18.59
C LEU A 346 -8.30 18.81 19.14
N GLU A 347 -8.81 19.80 18.43
CA GLU A 347 -10.10 20.45 18.71
C GLU A 347 -11.07 20.24 17.56
N VAL A 348 -12.30 19.88 17.88
CA VAL A 348 -13.37 19.68 16.88
C VAL A 348 -14.51 20.63 17.20
N CYS A 349 -14.83 21.50 16.26
CA CYS A 349 -15.85 22.51 16.39
C CYS A 349 -16.95 22.29 15.35
N ILE A 350 -18.18 22.13 15.81
CA ILE A 350 -19.33 22.02 14.91
C ILE A 350 -19.91 23.41 14.66
N GLY A 351 -20.16 23.70 13.40
CA GLY A 351 -20.74 24.96 12.97
C GLY A 351 -20.62 25.18 11.46
N SER A 352 -21.33 26.19 10.99
CA SER A 352 -21.34 26.55 9.57
C SER A 352 -20.40 27.75 9.31
N VAL A 353 -19.65 27.69 8.21
CA VAL A 353 -18.89 28.84 7.68
C VAL A 353 -19.79 29.99 7.25
N ARG A 354 -21.11 29.75 7.12
CA ARG A 354 -22.14 30.76 6.87
C ARG A 354 -22.34 31.72 8.04
N ASP A 355 -22.11 31.22 9.26
CA ASP A 355 -22.30 32.00 10.49
C ASP A 355 -21.05 32.82 10.81
N GLN A 356 -21.12 34.11 10.51
CA GLN A 356 -20.03 35.07 10.72
C GLN A 356 -19.59 35.11 12.19
N GLN A 357 -20.56 35.13 13.13
CA GLN A 357 -20.25 35.20 14.56
C GLN A 357 -19.55 33.97 15.06
N ARG A 358 -19.98 32.79 14.58
CA ARG A 358 -19.34 31.48 14.88
C ARG A 358 -17.91 31.45 14.36
N VAL A 359 -17.69 31.94 13.13
CA VAL A 359 -16.35 32.03 12.52
C VAL A 359 -15.45 32.96 13.31
N ASP A 360 -15.92 34.16 13.64
CA ASP A 360 -15.13 35.12 14.40
C ASP A 360 -14.78 34.58 15.80
N ASN A 361 -15.73 34.01 16.53
CA ASN A 361 -15.48 33.35 17.82
C ASN A 361 -14.46 32.21 17.73
N LEU A 362 -14.50 31.43 16.65
CA LEU A 362 -13.54 30.35 16.39
C LEU A 362 -12.13 30.91 16.23
N LEU A 363 -11.98 31.97 15.42
CA LEU A 363 -10.67 32.56 15.14
C LEU A 363 -10.12 33.32 16.37
N ASP A 364 -10.97 33.99 17.16
CA ASP A 364 -10.58 34.61 18.43
C ASP A 364 -10.07 33.58 19.44
N THR A 365 -10.76 32.44 19.56
CA THR A 365 -10.44 31.38 20.52
C THR A 365 -9.14 30.68 20.19
N TYR A 366 -8.97 30.25 18.95
CA TYR A 366 -7.88 29.34 18.55
C TYR A 366 -6.70 30.05 17.88
N ARG A 367 -6.90 31.26 17.34
CA ARG A 367 -5.89 32.09 16.64
C ARG A 367 -5.03 31.28 15.70
N PRO A 368 -5.60 30.65 14.64
CA PRO A 368 -4.85 29.81 13.75
C PRO A 368 -3.78 30.58 12.98
N ASP A 369 -2.61 29.98 12.85
CA ASP A 369 -1.55 30.48 11.97
C ASP A 369 -1.88 30.20 10.49
N LEU A 370 -2.50 29.05 10.23
CA LEU A 370 -2.80 28.53 8.89
C LEU A 370 -4.26 28.10 8.80
N ILE A 371 -4.90 28.38 7.66
CA ILE A 371 -6.26 27.93 7.35
C ILE A 371 -6.24 27.17 6.03
N PHE A 372 -6.77 25.95 6.03
CA PHE A 372 -7.12 25.20 4.83
C PHE A 372 -8.64 25.21 4.68
N HIS A 373 -9.13 25.92 3.66
CA HIS A 373 -10.56 26.10 3.43
C HIS A 373 -11.09 25.12 2.40
N ALA A 374 -11.62 23.96 2.89
CA ALA A 374 -12.19 22.89 2.08
C ALA A 374 -13.73 22.81 2.16
N ALA A 375 -14.37 23.65 2.96
CA ALA A 375 -15.83 23.72 3.04
C ALA A 375 -16.42 24.30 1.75
N ALA A 376 -17.22 23.53 1.03
CA ALA A 376 -17.91 23.97 -0.19
C ALA A 376 -19.00 22.97 -0.62
N HIS A 377 -20.01 23.45 -1.34
CA HIS A 377 -20.90 22.60 -2.13
C HIS A 377 -20.26 22.28 -3.47
N LYS A 378 -20.17 20.97 -3.83
CA LYS A 378 -19.40 20.50 -5.00
C LYS A 378 -20.23 19.79 -6.08
N HIS A 379 -21.47 19.37 -5.77
CA HIS A 379 -22.28 18.59 -6.70
C HIS A 379 -22.91 19.47 -7.77
N VAL A 380 -22.42 19.36 -9.01
CA VAL A 380 -22.86 20.18 -10.13
C VAL A 380 -24.38 20.12 -10.34
N PRO A 381 -25.04 18.93 -10.46
CA PRO A 381 -26.47 18.91 -10.70
C PRO A 381 -27.30 19.59 -9.60
N LEU A 382 -26.95 19.36 -8.33
CA LEU A 382 -27.67 19.98 -7.21
C LEU A 382 -27.48 21.50 -7.16
N MET A 383 -26.32 21.98 -7.57
CA MET A 383 -26.06 23.42 -7.61
C MET A 383 -26.71 24.08 -8.81
N GLU A 384 -26.85 23.36 -9.94
CA GLU A 384 -27.68 23.83 -11.06
C GLU A 384 -29.16 23.99 -10.68
N ASP A 385 -29.69 23.09 -9.87
CA ASP A 385 -31.04 23.18 -9.35
C ASP A 385 -31.17 24.24 -8.23
N SER A 386 -30.08 24.58 -7.54
CA SER A 386 -30.05 25.50 -6.41
C SER A 386 -28.95 26.57 -6.53
N PRO A 387 -28.95 27.41 -7.58
CA PRO A 387 -27.85 28.30 -7.91
C PRO A 387 -27.58 29.36 -6.83
N ASN A 388 -28.61 29.88 -6.16
CA ASN A 388 -28.46 30.82 -5.07
C ASN A 388 -27.70 30.20 -3.88
N GLU A 389 -27.93 28.92 -3.58
CA GLU A 389 -27.23 28.22 -2.50
C GLU A 389 -25.75 27.98 -2.83
N ALA A 390 -25.43 27.72 -4.11
CA ALA A 390 -24.03 27.65 -4.55
C ALA A 390 -23.29 28.97 -4.25
N ILE A 391 -23.90 30.11 -4.55
CA ILE A 391 -23.32 31.43 -4.34
C ILE A 391 -23.22 31.78 -2.85
N LYS A 392 -24.30 31.56 -2.09
CA LYS A 392 -24.30 31.79 -0.63
C LYS A 392 -23.18 30.99 0.05
N ASN A 393 -23.14 29.70 -0.19
CA ASN A 393 -22.23 28.78 0.51
C ASN A 393 -20.78 28.88 0.00
N ASN A 394 -20.56 28.92 -1.30
CA ASN A 394 -19.19 28.89 -1.81
C ASN A 394 -18.58 30.29 -1.80
N VAL A 395 -19.24 31.29 -2.38
CA VAL A 395 -18.66 32.61 -2.57
C VAL A 395 -18.66 33.42 -1.28
N PHE A 396 -19.85 33.62 -0.67
CA PHE A 396 -19.95 34.53 0.50
C PHE A 396 -19.37 33.93 1.75
N ASP A 397 -19.39 32.61 1.90
CA ASP A 397 -18.75 31.98 3.05
C ASP A 397 -17.22 32.00 2.94
N THR A 398 -16.67 31.80 1.72
CA THR A 398 -15.24 32.03 1.46
C THR A 398 -14.87 33.48 1.74
N TYR A 399 -15.69 34.48 1.32
CA TYR A 399 -15.43 35.89 1.56
C TYR A 399 -15.46 36.24 3.06
N LYS A 400 -16.47 35.77 3.80
CA LYS A 400 -16.56 35.92 5.25
C LYS A 400 -15.35 35.33 5.96
N MET A 401 -15.00 34.08 5.62
CA MET A 401 -13.88 33.39 6.22
C MET A 401 -12.55 34.10 5.93
N ALA A 402 -12.33 34.53 4.68
CA ALA A 402 -11.13 35.26 4.28
C ALA A 402 -11.02 36.61 4.98
N ARG A 403 -12.13 37.37 5.08
CA ARG A 403 -12.17 38.63 5.79
C ARG A 403 -11.89 38.47 7.28
N SER A 404 -12.44 37.42 7.90
CA SER A 404 -12.15 37.13 9.31
C SER A 404 -10.70 36.68 9.49
N ALA A 405 -10.15 35.84 8.59
CA ALA A 405 -8.74 35.45 8.62
C ALA A 405 -7.80 36.65 8.58
N ALA A 406 -8.05 37.63 7.68
CA ALA A 406 -7.28 38.85 7.57
C ALA A 406 -7.37 39.70 8.86
N ARG A 407 -8.57 39.88 9.45
CA ARG A 407 -8.76 40.65 10.69
C ARG A 407 -8.05 40.04 11.90
N HIS A 408 -7.93 38.68 11.94
CA HIS A 408 -7.30 37.97 13.05
C HIS A 408 -5.81 37.69 12.82
N GLY A 409 -5.22 38.22 11.74
CA GLY A 409 -3.79 38.08 11.46
C GLY A 409 -3.33 36.68 11.13
N VAL A 410 -4.19 35.89 10.49
CA VAL A 410 -3.81 34.55 9.96
C VAL A 410 -2.69 34.74 8.96
N LYS A 411 -1.63 33.94 9.07
CA LYS A 411 -0.47 34.08 8.18
C LYS A 411 -0.76 33.60 6.76
N ARG A 412 -1.45 32.45 6.64
CA ARG A 412 -1.72 31.86 5.33
C ARG A 412 -3.10 31.23 5.26
N PHE A 413 -3.77 31.47 4.15
CA PHE A 413 -5.09 30.94 3.83
C PHE A 413 -5.05 30.21 2.50
N VAL A 414 -5.31 28.90 2.52
CA VAL A 414 -5.28 28.03 1.34
C VAL A 414 -6.70 27.62 0.97
N LEU A 415 -7.19 28.12 -0.16
CA LEU A 415 -8.49 27.74 -0.72
C LEU A 415 -8.36 26.46 -1.54
N ILE A 416 -9.18 25.46 -1.26
CA ILE A 416 -9.35 24.30 -2.12
C ILE A 416 -10.26 24.68 -3.28
N SER A 417 -9.73 24.64 -4.52
CA SER A 417 -10.44 24.93 -5.76
C SER A 417 -10.54 23.69 -6.67
N THR A 418 -10.97 23.87 -7.91
CA THR A 418 -11.26 22.79 -8.84
C THR A 418 -10.95 23.20 -10.29
N ASP A 419 -10.69 22.21 -11.16
CA ASP A 419 -10.63 22.34 -12.62
C ASP A 419 -11.89 22.98 -13.21
N LYS A 420 -13.05 22.80 -12.58
CA LYS A 420 -14.33 23.35 -13.04
C LYS A 420 -14.46 24.87 -12.90
N ALA A 421 -13.52 25.51 -12.20
CA ALA A 421 -13.40 26.97 -12.14
C ALA A 421 -12.80 27.56 -13.45
N VAL A 422 -12.22 26.72 -14.32
CA VAL A 422 -11.68 27.09 -15.63
C VAL A 422 -12.80 27.07 -16.68
N ASN A 423 -13.01 28.18 -17.37
CA ASN A 423 -14.09 28.33 -18.38
C ASN A 423 -15.40 27.67 -17.92
N PRO A 424 -15.99 28.09 -16.78
CA PRO A 424 -17.08 27.36 -16.16
C PRO A 424 -18.33 27.31 -17.06
N THR A 425 -18.93 26.13 -17.18
CA THR A 425 -20.19 25.90 -17.89
C THR A 425 -21.36 25.67 -16.93
N ASN A 426 -21.08 25.70 -15.63
CA ASN A 426 -22.04 25.46 -14.56
C ASN A 426 -21.81 26.41 -13.39
N ILE A 427 -22.88 26.60 -12.59
CA ILE A 427 -22.88 27.57 -11.49
C ILE A 427 -21.92 27.17 -10.36
N MET A 428 -21.69 25.87 -10.11
CA MET A 428 -20.74 25.42 -9.12
C MET A 428 -19.31 25.83 -9.51
N GLY A 429 -18.90 25.60 -10.76
CA GLY A 429 -17.61 26.02 -11.29
C GLY A 429 -17.46 27.55 -11.26
N ALA A 430 -18.47 28.30 -11.68
CA ALA A 430 -18.50 29.75 -11.62
C ALA A 430 -18.39 30.27 -10.18
N SER A 431 -19.07 29.63 -9.22
CA SER A 431 -18.93 29.97 -7.79
C SER A 431 -17.49 29.77 -7.28
N LYS A 432 -16.81 28.72 -7.70
CA LYS A 432 -15.40 28.47 -7.33
C LYS A 432 -14.46 29.49 -7.98
N ARG A 433 -14.74 29.90 -9.23
CA ARG A 433 -14.00 30.99 -9.89
C ARG A 433 -14.14 32.29 -9.09
N LEU A 434 -15.35 32.64 -8.66
CA LEU A 434 -15.57 33.81 -7.78
C LEU A 434 -14.82 33.68 -6.45
N CYS A 435 -14.72 32.49 -5.87
CA CYS A 435 -13.90 32.26 -4.66
C CYS A 435 -12.41 32.55 -4.91
N GLU A 436 -11.87 32.15 -6.07
CA GLU A 436 -10.48 32.48 -6.45
C GLU A 436 -10.28 33.99 -6.61
N MET A 437 -11.24 34.70 -7.22
CA MET A 437 -11.23 36.17 -7.32
C MET A 437 -11.26 36.82 -5.93
N VAL A 438 -12.11 36.33 -5.03
CA VAL A 438 -12.17 36.78 -3.63
C VAL A 438 -10.82 36.63 -2.94
N VAL A 439 -10.21 35.45 -3.04
CA VAL A 439 -8.93 35.14 -2.42
C VAL A 439 -7.82 36.04 -2.94
N GLN A 440 -7.75 36.30 -4.23
CA GLN A 440 -6.76 37.21 -4.81
C GLN A 440 -7.00 38.66 -4.43
N MET A 441 -8.26 39.15 -4.38
CA MET A 441 -8.59 40.46 -3.87
C MET A 441 -8.17 40.61 -2.42
N MET A 442 -8.46 39.62 -1.56
CA MET A 442 -8.11 39.67 -0.13
C MET A 442 -6.59 39.64 0.07
N ASN A 443 -5.84 38.95 -0.78
CA ASN A 443 -4.37 38.97 -0.74
C ASN A 443 -3.80 40.38 -0.99
N ARG A 444 -4.39 41.16 -1.91
CA ARG A 444 -3.95 42.55 -2.20
C ARG A 444 -4.33 43.52 -1.11
N ARG A 445 -5.29 43.17 -0.25
CA ARG A 445 -5.87 44.07 0.79
C ARG A 445 -5.46 43.75 2.23
N SER A 446 -4.62 42.75 2.43
CA SER A 446 -4.20 42.33 3.77
C SER A 446 -2.80 41.71 3.78
N GLU A 447 -2.23 41.53 4.97
CA GLU A 447 -0.95 40.87 5.19
C GLU A 447 -1.04 39.35 5.18
N THR A 448 -2.24 38.76 5.12
CA THR A 448 -2.45 37.32 5.03
C THR A 448 -2.13 36.86 3.63
N GLU A 449 -1.31 35.82 3.50
CA GLU A 449 -1.01 35.18 2.24
C GLU A 449 -2.19 34.30 1.80
N PHE A 450 -2.98 34.80 0.85
CA PHE A 450 -4.12 34.08 0.30
C PHE A 450 -3.73 33.39 -0.99
N VAL A 451 -4.02 32.08 -1.08
CA VAL A 451 -3.75 31.27 -2.28
C VAL A 451 -4.89 30.30 -2.56
N ALA A 452 -5.00 29.86 -3.82
CA ALA A 452 -5.93 28.82 -4.22
C ALA A 452 -5.17 27.65 -4.84
N VAL A 453 -5.70 26.42 -4.68
CA VAL A 453 -5.13 25.22 -5.30
C VAL A 453 -6.21 24.52 -6.11
N ARG A 454 -6.01 24.41 -7.42
CA ARG A 454 -6.88 23.73 -8.38
C ARG A 454 -6.40 22.30 -8.63
N PHE A 455 -7.35 21.38 -8.62
CA PHE A 455 -7.15 20.01 -9.10
C PHE A 455 -8.46 19.45 -9.62
N GLY A 456 -8.37 18.37 -10.40
CA GLY A 456 -9.51 17.69 -11.00
C GLY A 456 -10.25 16.76 -10.04
N ASN A 457 -10.79 15.66 -10.55
CA ASN A 457 -11.52 14.73 -9.71
C ASN A 457 -10.58 13.90 -8.83
N VAL A 458 -11.06 13.53 -7.66
CA VAL A 458 -10.36 12.60 -6.77
C VAL A 458 -11.14 11.31 -6.64
N LEU A 459 -10.40 10.18 -6.66
CA LEU A 459 -10.97 8.84 -6.57
C LEU A 459 -11.60 8.59 -5.20
N GLY A 460 -12.75 7.92 -5.19
CA GLY A 460 -13.40 7.47 -3.96
C GLY A 460 -13.97 8.59 -3.07
N SER A 461 -14.07 9.84 -3.56
CA SER A 461 -14.72 10.92 -2.80
C SER A 461 -16.24 10.70 -2.72
N ASN A 462 -16.83 11.09 -1.58
CA ASN A 462 -18.26 10.95 -1.34
C ASN A 462 -19.11 11.54 -2.48
N GLY A 463 -20.05 10.74 -3.00
CA GLY A 463 -20.93 11.10 -4.10
C GLY A 463 -20.24 11.25 -5.47
N SER A 464 -19.02 10.74 -5.63
CA SER A 464 -18.34 10.69 -6.93
C SER A 464 -18.75 9.47 -7.75
N VAL A 465 -18.24 9.39 -8.98
CA VAL A 465 -18.61 8.35 -9.96
C VAL A 465 -18.25 6.94 -9.51
N VAL A 466 -17.14 6.73 -8.82
CA VAL A 466 -16.69 5.40 -8.39
C VAL A 466 -17.64 4.77 -7.36
N PRO A 467 -17.96 5.40 -6.22
CA PRO A 467 -18.96 4.88 -5.29
C PRO A 467 -20.34 4.65 -5.93
N LEU A 468 -20.72 5.50 -6.89
CA LEU A 468 -21.98 5.30 -7.61
C LEU A 468 -21.95 4.02 -8.44
N PHE A 469 -20.87 3.77 -9.19
CA PHE A 469 -20.72 2.55 -9.98
C PHE A 469 -20.66 1.30 -9.09
N GLU A 470 -19.92 1.34 -7.98
CA GLU A 470 -19.88 0.25 -7.00
C GLU A 470 -21.27 -0.08 -6.45
N GLN A 471 -22.05 0.94 -6.11
CA GLN A 471 -23.43 0.76 -5.67
C GLN A 471 -24.31 0.16 -6.77
N GLN A 472 -24.23 0.64 -8.02
CA GLN A 472 -24.99 0.12 -9.14
C GLN A 472 -24.62 -1.33 -9.44
N ILE A 473 -23.34 -1.69 -9.42
CA ILE A 473 -22.86 -3.07 -9.61
C ILE A 473 -23.37 -3.98 -8.49
N ALA A 474 -23.30 -3.53 -7.24
CA ALA A 474 -23.79 -4.30 -6.09
C ALA A 474 -25.30 -4.60 -6.17
N HIS A 475 -26.08 -3.75 -6.87
CA HIS A 475 -27.51 -3.97 -7.10
C HIS A 475 -27.83 -4.72 -8.41
N GLY A 476 -26.81 -5.21 -9.13
CA GLY A 476 -27.01 -5.95 -10.40
C GLY A 476 -27.11 -5.05 -11.64
N GLY A 477 -26.75 -3.79 -11.54
CA GLY A 477 -26.76 -2.82 -12.64
C GLY A 477 -28.12 -2.15 -12.89
N PRO A 478 -28.27 -1.44 -13.99
CA PRO A 478 -27.24 -1.08 -14.96
C PRO A 478 -26.26 -0.03 -14.42
N VAL A 479 -25.02 -0.01 -14.94
CA VAL A 479 -24.08 1.08 -14.70
C VAL A 479 -24.39 2.23 -15.66
N THR A 480 -24.52 3.45 -15.13
CA THR A 480 -24.94 4.62 -15.91
C THR A 480 -23.77 5.55 -16.20
N VAL A 481 -23.42 5.73 -17.47
CA VAL A 481 -22.39 6.65 -17.97
C VAL A 481 -23.06 7.77 -18.76
N THR A 482 -22.64 9.02 -18.56
CA THR A 482 -23.32 10.15 -19.22
C THR A 482 -23.01 10.26 -20.71
N HIS A 483 -21.80 9.87 -21.15
CA HIS A 483 -21.43 9.83 -22.57
C HIS A 483 -20.28 8.86 -22.81
N PRO A 484 -20.22 8.08 -23.91
CA PRO A 484 -19.15 7.11 -24.16
C PRO A 484 -17.75 7.75 -24.28
N GLU A 485 -17.65 8.98 -24.76
CA GLU A 485 -16.37 9.68 -24.94
C GLU A 485 -16.01 10.62 -23.77
N ILE A 486 -16.80 10.63 -22.69
CA ILE A 486 -16.53 11.52 -21.56
C ILE A 486 -15.22 11.14 -20.85
N THR A 487 -14.35 12.12 -20.66
CA THR A 487 -13.10 11.94 -19.93
C THR A 487 -13.04 12.83 -18.70
N ARG A 488 -12.32 12.37 -17.69
CA ARG A 488 -12.00 13.15 -16.48
C ARG A 488 -10.57 12.89 -16.06
N PHE A 489 -9.96 13.89 -15.45
CA PHE A 489 -8.71 13.70 -14.75
C PHE A 489 -8.98 13.10 -13.36
N PHE A 490 -8.13 12.16 -12.95
CA PHE A 490 -8.24 11.56 -11.62
C PHE A 490 -6.91 11.57 -10.88
N MET A 491 -7.01 11.76 -9.57
CA MET A 491 -5.92 11.69 -8.61
C MET A 491 -6.42 10.97 -7.36
N THR A 492 -5.56 10.34 -6.60
CA THR A 492 -5.96 9.82 -5.28
C THR A 492 -6.10 10.97 -4.28
N ILE A 493 -6.96 10.79 -3.27
CA ILE A 493 -7.15 11.82 -2.23
C ILE A 493 -5.84 12.11 -1.47
N PRO A 494 -5.07 11.09 -1.02
CA PRO A 494 -3.79 11.34 -0.35
C PRO A 494 -2.79 12.11 -1.21
N GLU A 495 -2.73 11.80 -2.52
CA GLU A 495 -1.87 12.48 -3.48
C GLU A 495 -2.26 13.96 -3.63
N ALA A 496 -3.54 14.25 -3.88
CA ALA A 496 -4.04 15.61 -4.00
C ALA A 496 -3.72 16.45 -2.75
N VAL A 497 -3.96 15.89 -1.57
CA VAL A 497 -3.70 16.57 -0.30
C VAL A 497 -2.21 16.79 -0.06
N SER A 498 -1.35 15.84 -0.38
CA SER A 498 0.10 16.02 -0.27
C SER A 498 0.59 17.18 -1.13
N LEU A 499 0.08 17.28 -2.37
CA LEU A 499 0.42 18.39 -3.27
C LEU A 499 -0.20 19.73 -2.81
N VAL A 500 -1.40 19.72 -2.23
CA VAL A 500 -2.02 20.92 -1.61
C VAL A 500 -1.16 21.44 -0.46
N LEU A 501 -0.68 20.55 0.41
CA LEU A 501 0.21 20.96 1.51
C LEU A 501 1.52 21.54 0.98
N GLN A 502 2.10 20.94 -0.06
CA GLN A 502 3.32 21.43 -0.67
C GLN A 502 3.09 22.76 -1.43
N ALA A 503 1.98 22.92 -2.14
CA ALA A 503 1.58 24.20 -2.74
C ALA A 503 1.44 25.26 -1.65
N GLY A 504 0.85 24.91 -0.50
CA GLY A 504 0.79 25.76 0.67
C GLY A 504 2.18 26.18 1.19
N TYR A 505 3.20 25.32 1.11
CA TYR A 505 4.58 25.69 1.44
C TYR A 505 5.18 26.70 0.44
N TYR A 506 4.93 26.51 -0.86
CA TYR A 506 5.43 27.43 -1.91
C TYR A 506 4.70 28.78 -1.97
N ALA A 507 3.58 28.92 -1.29
CA ALA A 507 2.76 30.11 -1.31
C ALA A 507 3.53 31.37 -0.86
N ARG A 508 3.36 32.45 -1.59
CA ARG A 508 3.87 33.80 -1.29
C ARG A 508 2.77 34.84 -1.27
N GLY A 509 1.56 34.44 -1.64
CA GLY A 509 0.35 35.28 -1.68
C GLY A 509 -0.08 35.65 -3.10
N GLY A 510 -1.35 35.37 -3.41
CA GLY A 510 -2.00 35.68 -4.70
C GLY A 510 -1.90 34.59 -5.76
N GLU A 511 -1.18 33.50 -5.50
CA GLU A 511 -1.04 32.42 -6.48
C GLU A 511 -2.32 31.57 -6.60
N ILE A 512 -2.58 31.10 -7.82
CA ILE A 512 -3.47 30.00 -8.11
C ILE A 512 -2.59 28.84 -8.52
N PHE A 513 -2.37 27.89 -7.63
CA PHE A 513 -1.64 26.67 -7.93
C PHE A 513 -2.52 25.71 -8.72
N VAL A 514 -1.95 25.06 -9.72
CA VAL A 514 -2.59 24.04 -10.56
C VAL A 514 -1.81 22.74 -10.43
N LEU A 515 -2.48 21.68 -9.98
CA LEU A 515 -1.85 20.38 -9.85
C LEU A 515 -1.87 19.63 -11.18
N ASP A 516 -0.74 18.99 -11.51
CA ASP A 516 -0.68 18.10 -12.67
C ASP A 516 -1.53 16.84 -12.41
N MET A 517 -2.57 16.70 -13.21
CA MET A 517 -3.53 15.60 -13.11
C MET A 517 -3.14 14.38 -13.95
N GLY A 518 -2.02 14.42 -14.68
CA GLY A 518 -1.61 13.37 -15.60
C GLY A 518 -2.57 13.21 -16.78
N GLN A 519 -2.74 11.97 -17.28
CA GLN A 519 -3.57 11.70 -18.44
C GLN A 519 -5.07 11.61 -18.07
N PRO A 520 -5.96 12.12 -18.92
CA PRO A 520 -7.40 11.97 -18.73
C PRO A 520 -7.83 10.51 -18.92
N VAL A 521 -8.81 10.09 -18.13
CA VAL A 521 -9.36 8.72 -18.13
C VAL A 521 -10.79 8.74 -18.70
N LYS A 522 -11.09 7.83 -19.63
CA LYS A 522 -12.47 7.62 -20.11
C LYS A 522 -13.30 6.98 -19.00
N ILE A 523 -14.47 7.57 -18.74
CA ILE A 523 -15.39 7.06 -17.69
C ILE A 523 -15.98 5.70 -18.08
N ASP A 524 -16.19 5.45 -19.39
CA ASP A 524 -16.62 4.14 -19.88
C ASP A 524 -15.59 3.04 -19.59
N ASP A 525 -14.31 3.29 -19.86
CA ASP A 525 -13.24 2.34 -19.55
C ASP A 525 -13.16 2.05 -18.04
N MET A 526 -13.33 3.08 -17.20
CA MET A 526 -13.38 2.95 -15.75
C MET A 526 -14.56 2.08 -15.30
N ALA A 527 -15.75 2.29 -15.88
CA ALA A 527 -16.94 1.49 -15.57
C ALA A 527 -16.71 0.02 -15.92
N ARG A 528 -16.18 -0.28 -17.10
CA ARG A 528 -15.84 -1.65 -17.54
C ARG A 528 -14.82 -2.31 -16.62
N GLN A 529 -13.78 -1.59 -16.23
CA GLN A 529 -12.76 -2.10 -15.29
C GLN A 529 -13.38 -2.41 -13.92
N LEU A 530 -14.26 -1.55 -13.41
CA LEU A 530 -14.90 -1.74 -12.11
C LEU A 530 -15.84 -2.95 -12.10
N ILE A 531 -16.60 -3.14 -13.19
CA ILE A 531 -17.44 -4.33 -13.36
C ILE A 531 -16.59 -5.61 -13.34
N ARG A 532 -15.46 -5.64 -14.08
CA ARG A 532 -14.55 -6.79 -14.08
C ARG A 532 -13.90 -7.04 -12.72
N LEU A 533 -13.46 -5.99 -12.03
CA LEU A 533 -12.92 -6.11 -10.66
C LEU A 533 -13.94 -6.67 -9.66
N SER A 534 -15.22 -6.46 -9.93
CA SER A 534 -16.32 -7.01 -9.14
C SER A 534 -16.68 -8.46 -9.52
N GLY A 535 -15.99 -9.03 -10.51
CA GLY A 535 -16.16 -10.43 -10.94
C GLY A 535 -17.27 -10.63 -11.99
N TYR A 536 -17.71 -9.56 -12.65
CA TYR A 536 -18.74 -9.59 -13.69
C TYR A 536 -18.18 -9.21 -15.07
N GLU A 537 -18.85 -9.64 -16.15
CA GLU A 537 -18.49 -9.27 -17.51
C GLU A 537 -19.35 -8.06 -17.95
N PRO A 538 -18.73 -6.94 -18.42
CA PRO A 538 -19.45 -5.78 -18.94
C PRO A 538 -20.32 -6.15 -20.13
N ASP A 539 -21.51 -5.57 -20.19
CA ASP A 539 -22.54 -5.75 -21.24
C ASP A 539 -23.12 -7.17 -21.33
N VAL A 540 -22.62 -8.12 -20.50
CA VAL A 540 -23.15 -9.49 -20.39
C VAL A 540 -23.88 -9.64 -19.05
N ASP A 541 -23.18 -9.50 -17.94
CA ASP A 541 -23.74 -9.61 -16.58
C ASP A 541 -24.29 -8.26 -16.10
N ILE A 542 -23.55 -7.18 -16.37
CA ILE A 542 -23.89 -5.81 -15.97
C ILE A 542 -23.88 -4.91 -17.21
N PRO A 543 -25.05 -4.46 -17.68
CA PRO A 543 -25.15 -3.55 -18.82
C PRO A 543 -24.68 -2.13 -18.47
N ILE A 544 -24.08 -1.44 -19.45
CA ILE A 544 -23.73 -0.02 -19.37
C ILE A 544 -24.75 0.77 -20.20
N ILE A 545 -25.37 1.78 -19.58
CA ILE A 545 -26.37 2.63 -20.22
C ILE A 545 -25.85 4.06 -20.30
N TYR A 546 -25.98 4.68 -21.48
CA TYR A 546 -25.60 6.07 -21.70
C TYR A 546 -26.83 6.98 -21.52
N THR A 547 -26.74 7.90 -20.53
CA THR A 547 -27.86 8.72 -20.09
C THR A 547 -27.93 10.11 -20.75
N GLY A 548 -26.92 10.49 -21.53
CA GLY A 548 -26.71 11.84 -22.01
C GLY A 548 -25.99 12.73 -20.98
N LEU A 549 -25.33 13.79 -21.48
CA LEU A 549 -24.66 14.76 -20.63
C LEU A 549 -25.68 15.51 -19.77
N ARG A 550 -25.34 15.73 -18.50
CA ARG A 550 -26.15 16.50 -17.55
C ARG A 550 -26.04 18.00 -17.84
N PRO A 551 -27.02 18.82 -17.41
CA PRO A 551 -26.91 20.27 -17.51
C PRO A 551 -25.60 20.77 -16.88
N GLY A 552 -24.87 21.62 -17.61
CA GLY A 552 -23.58 22.17 -17.18
C GLY A 552 -22.39 21.20 -17.21
N GLU A 553 -22.58 19.93 -17.59
CA GLU A 553 -21.49 18.96 -17.69
C GLU A 553 -20.68 19.14 -18.98
N LYS A 554 -19.34 19.19 -18.87
CA LYS A 554 -18.42 19.20 -20.01
C LYS A 554 -18.11 17.78 -20.47
N LEU A 555 -17.88 17.60 -21.78
CA LEU A 555 -17.37 16.32 -22.29
C LEU A 555 -15.90 16.11 -21.86
N TYR A 556 -15.10 17.17 -21.90
CA TYR A 556 -13.70 17.22 -21.48
C TYR A 556 -13.51 18.36 -20.49
N GLU A 557 -12.74 18.13 -19.43
CA GLU A 557 -12.38 19.18 -18.45
C GLU A 557 -11.02 19.81 -18.82
N GLU A 558 -10.87 21.10 -18.51
CA GLU A 558 -9.67 21.88 -18.74
C GLU A 558 -9.02 22.22 -17.39
N LEU A 559 -7.70 22.11 -17.31
CA LEU A 559 -6.95 22.47 -16.08
C LEU A 559 -6.57 23.95 -16.05
N LEU A 560 -6.48 24.58 -17.23
CA LEU A 560 -6.00 25.95 -17.44
C LEU A 560 -6.88 26.68 -18.45
N MET A 561 -6.92 28.01 -18.34
CA MET A 561 -7.38 28.87 -19.42
C MET A 561 -6.23 29.12 -20.42
N ASP A 562 -6.56 29.36 -21.69
CA ASP A 562 -5.59 29.68 -22.73
C ASP A 562 -4.74 30.92 -22.39
N GLU A 563 -5.28 31.84 -21.60
CA GLU A 563 -4.65 33.09 -21.16
C GLU A 563 -3.80 32.93 -19.88
N GLU A 564 -3.95 31.83 -19.15
CA GLU A 564 -3.21 31.54 -17.92
C GLU A 564 -1.89 30.83 -18.27
N GLY A 565 -0.83 31.61 -18.56
CA GLY A 565 0.54 31.03 -18.68
C GLY A 565 0.95 30.30 -17.40
N LEU A 566 1.62 29.15 -17.54
CA LEU A 566 2.15 28.38 -16.40
C LEU A 566 3.54 28.85 -16.02
N ARG A 567 3.79 28.97 -14.72
CA ARG A 567 5.13 29.03 -14.13
C ARG A 567 5.41 27.72 -13.41
N GLU A 568 6.60 27.20 -13.58
CA GLU A 568 7.04 26.00 -12.87
C GLU A 568 7.38 26.34 -11.41
N THR A 569 7.19 25.36 -10.54
CA THR A 569 7.69 25.37 -9.16
C THR A 569 8.86 24.38 -9.03
N ALA A 570 9.42 24.26 -7.84
CA ALA A 570 10.43 23.24 -7.55
C ALA A 570 9.88 21.81 -7.67
N ASN A 571 8.56 21.63 -7.59
CA ASN A 571 7.90 20.35 -7.86
C ASN A 571 7.21 20.41 -9.22
N GLN A 572 7.62 19.54 -10.15
CA GLN A 572 7.08 19.46 -11.52
C GLN A 572 5.58 19.17 -11.60
N LEU A 573 4.98 18.69 -10.49
CA LEU A 573 3.54 18.40 -10.41
C LEU A 573 2.71 19.59 -9.88
N ILE A 574 3.35 20.73 -9.56
CA ILE A 574 2.71 21.92 -9.05
C ILE A 574 3.11 23.10 -9.93
N HIS A 575 2.15 23.68 -10.61
CA HIS A 575 2.33 24.85 -11.45
C HIS A 575 1.63 26.07 -10.84
N ILE A 576 2.04 27.26 -11.23
CA ILE A 576 1.41 28.52 -10.81
C ILE A 576 0.77 29.15 -12.04
N GLY A 577 -0.55 29.33 -12.00
CA GLY A 577 -1.30 30.13 -12.97
C GLY A 577 -1.09 31.62 -12.76
N GLN A 578 -1.29 32.41 -13.82
CA GLN A 578 -1.21 33.89 -13.70
C GLN A 578 -2.36 34.42 -12.83
N PRO A 579 -2.11 35.49 -12.06
CA PRO A 579 -3.15 36.18 -11.30
C PRO A 579 -4.26 36.72 -12.22
N ILE A 580 -5.49 36.68 -11.71
CA ILE A 580 -6.65 37.25 -12.40
C ILE A 580 -6.52 38.77 -12.42
N ASN A 581 -6.52 39.34 -13.61
CA ASN A 581 -6.54 40.78 -13.75
C ASN A 581 -7.96 41.32 -13.54
N MET A 582 -8.20 42.03 -12.43
CA MET A 582 -9.50 42.63 -12.09
C MET A 582 -9.35 43.92 -11.28
N ASP A 583 -10.33 44.81 -11.43
CA ASP A 583 -10.49 45.97 -10.56
C ASP A 583 -11.17 45.53 -9.25
N ASP A 584 -10.42 45.59 -8.15
CA ASP A 584 -10.89 45.17 -6.83
C ASP A 584 -12.07 45.99 -6.32
N GLU A 585 -12.16 47.27 -6.67
CA GLU A 585 -13.25 48.12 -6.24
C GLU A 585 -14.54 47.85 -7.02
N ALA A 586 -14.42 47.68 -8.33
CA ALA A 586 -15.53 47.25 -9.15
C ALA A 586 -16.03 45.86 -8.72
N PHE A 587 -15.13 44.93 -8.43
CA PHE A 587 -15.46 43.59 -7.95
C PHE A 587 -16.19 43.63 -6.59
N CYS A 588 -15.75 44.49 -5.64
CA CYS A 588 -16.45 44.65 -4.37
C CYS A 588 -17.87 45.20 -4.54
N ARG A 589 -18.06 46.15 -5.45
CA ARG A 589 -19.42 46.67 -5.76
C ARG A 589 -20.31 45.58 -6.33
N GLN A 590 -19.80 44.79 -7.27
CA GLN A 590 -20.50 43.65 -7.85
C GLN A 590 -20.82 42.57 -6.82
N LEU A 591 -19.88 42.24 -5.90
CA LEU A 591 -20.13 41.32 -4.79
C LEU A 591 -21.29 41.79 -3.91
N ALA A 592 -21.38 43.07 -3.58
CA ALA A 592 -22.47 43.60 -2.77
C ALA A 592 -23.84 43.50 -3.48
N VAL A 593 -23.87 43.63 -4.82
CA VAL A 593 -25.08 43.40 -5.63
C VAL A 593 -25.45 41.94 -5.62
N LEU A 594 -24.46 41.04 -5.88
CA LEU A 594 -24.63 39.61 -5.90
C LEU A 594 -25.13 39.07 -4.53
N GLU A 595 -24.63 39.63 -3.41
CA GLU A 595 -25.07 39.24 -2.07
C GLU A 595 -26.56 39.50 -1.87
N ARG A 596 -27.02 40.71 -2.23
CA ARG A 596 -28.44 41.06 -2.14
C ARG A 596 -29.30 40.17 -3.03
N ALA A 597 -28.84 39.90 -4.27
CA ALA A 597 -29.56 39.05 -5.20
C ALA A 597 -29.68 37.60 -4.67
N CYS A 598 -28.61 37.03 -4.12
CA CYS A 598 -28.67 35.66 -3.60
C CYS A 598 -29.46 35.55 -2.28
N GLN A 599 -29.46 36.59 -1.41
CA GLN A 599 -30.27 36.63 -0.20
C GLN A 599 -31.78 36.68 -0.50
N SER A 600 -32.16 37.40 -1.56
CA SER A 600 -33.55 37.43 -2.04
C SER A 600 -33.95 36.24 -2.89
N ASN A 601 -33.06 35.24 -3.09
CA ASN A 601 -33.24 34.12 -3.98
C ASN A 601 -33.64 34.52 -5.42
N SER A 602 -32.93 35.49 -5.98
CA SER A 602 -33.20 36.03 -7.31
C SER A 602 -33.17 34.89 -8.37
N PRO A 603 -34.16 34.84 -9.27
CA PRO A 603 -34.16 33.91 -10.41
C PRO A 603 -33.04 34.23 -11.40
N ASP A 604 -32.56 35.48 -11.43
CA ASP A 604 -31.54 35.97 -12.37
C ASP A 604 -30.11 35.78 -11.85
N ILE A 605 -29.92 35.01 -10.78
CA ILE A 605 -28.60 34.86 -10.12
C ILE A 605 -27.51 34.42 -11.09
N ARG A 606 -27.83 33.59 -12.12
CA ARG A 606 -26.87 33.16 -13.12
C ARG A 606 -26.39 34.32 -13.99
N GLN A 607 -27.24 35.30 -14.30
CA GLN A 607 -26.85 36.48 -15.04
C GLN A 607 -25.88 37.35 -14.23
N TYR A 608 -26.19 37.62 -12.96
CA TYR A 608 -25.28 38.35 -12.08
C TYR A 608 -23.91 37.70 -11.99
N VAL A 609 -23.85 36.33 -11.98
CA VAL A 609 -22.60 35.60 -11.98
C VAL A 609 -21.89 35.70 -13.33
N ALA A 610 -22.61 35.64 -14.45
CA ALA A 610 -22.04 35.79 -15.78
C ALA A 610 -21.44 37.21 -16.01
N ASP A 611 -22.09 38.24 -15.47
CA ASP A 611 -21.57 39.60 -15.54
C ASP A 611 -20.26 39.79 -14.77
N MET A 612 -20.03 38.98 -13.71
CA MET A 612 -18.82 38.99 -12.89
C MET A 612 -17.73 38.03 -13.39
N VAL A 613 -18.11 36.93 -14.06
CA VAL A 613 -17.21 35.91 -14.58
C VAL A 613 -17.43 35.81 -16.09
N PRO A 614 -16.73 36.60 -16.91
CA PRO A 614 -16.95 36.65 -18.37
C PRO A 614 -16.75 35.30 -19.07
N THR A 615 -15.97 34.42 -18.48
CA THR A 615 -15.73 33.05 -18.99
C THR A 615 -16.83 32.06 -18.60
N TYR A 616 -17.84 32.47 -17.84
CA TYR A 616 -18.97 31.62 -17.50
C TYR A 616 -20.00 31.65 -18.61
N HIS A 617 -20.16 30.54 -19.29
CA HIS A 617 -21.15 30.35 -20.36
C HIS A 617 -22.15 29.28 -19.92
N PRO A 618 -23.29 29.69 -19.28
CA PRO A 618 -24.32 28.75 -18.90
C PRO A 618 -24.86 28.06 -20.16
N LYS A 619 -24.81 26.73 -20.23
CA LYS A 619 -25.52 26.00 -21.25
C LYS A 619 -27.01 26.15 -20.96
N THR A 620 -27.70 26.94 -21.77
CA THR A 620 -29.15 27.06 -21.75
C THR A 620 -29.77 25.68 -21.90
N ASP A 621 -30.74 25.37 -21.05
CA ASP A 621 -31.50 24.12 -21.09
C ASP A 621 -32.00 23.84 -22.53
N GLN A 622 -31.43 22.80 -23.15
CA GLN A 622 -32.11 22.10 -24.25
C GLN A 622 -33.08 21.08 -23.62
N ARG A 623 -33.99 21.56 -22.76
CA ARG A 623 -35.22 20.84 -22.45
C ARG A 623 -36.29 21.38 -23.42
N ALA A 624 -36.32 20.83 -24.64
CA ALA A 624 -37.44 20.91 -25.56
C ALA A 624 -37.84 19.47 -25.92
#